data_782ed099642f5a1fe8e489def0e810f9
#
_entry.id   782ed099642f5a1fe8e489def0e810f9
#
_cell.length_a   1.000
_cell.length_b   1.000
_cell.length_c   1.000
_cell.angle_alpha   90.00
_cell.angle_beta   90.00
_cell.angle_gamma   90.00
#
_symmetry.space_group_name_H-M   'P 1'
#
loop_
_entity.id
_entity.type
_entity.pdbx_description
1 polymer ?
#
loop_
_entity_poly.entity_id
_entity_poly.type
_entity_poly.pdbx_seq_one_letter_code
_entity_poly.pdbx_strand_id
1 'polypeptide(L)'
;MLYDRETLVWAALLGYILRRDTRNKMDCARNDPALAESVLRLSGQGVEDWPDGERLTVPCSETFCGLLKHGGAPQIQRAVTDMVAHLIRKKRLECARFRGYVVVAVDGVEQEVARRTKGAKEAETRYMLEFKVIAPNGLALSTFTERVMPHATESGKRDCELAALKRGVRRVRKAFPRLPICLVGDALYACAPVMRICRDYGWKFILTFKEGRSPDAYELARDSMEVSKGQCGTLVVRGQNQRKVDSGVVAWTGGVRFTTQEEGEAFNVVACEEHVKRKADDGSETEEPGYRGMFATNFDVSDHEVASEVVAWGRRRWNIESSFNVEKHGGYGLEHSFCSDWRCSRCLYLLMQLAHNLWQVYNACVLPKVAEGCRKMGQAEWVEILRRHFHMVGIRADFATLPRRYIRRMDL
;
A
#
# COMPACT_ATOMS: atom_id res chain seq x y z
N MET A 1 -7.46 4.71 35.86
CA MET A 1 -6.50 4.91 34.76
C MET A 1 -6.88 6.23 34.12
N LEU A 2 -5.98 7.18 33.96
CA LEU A 2 -6.28 8.55 33.53
C LEU A 2 -6.83 8.61 32.10
N TYR A 3 -6.43 7.67 31.22
CA TYR A 3 -6.83 7.57 29.83
C TYR A 3 -7.57 6.28 29.55
N ASP A 4 -8.64 6.37 28.77
CA ASP A 4 -9.34 5.21 28.24
C ASP A 4 -8.51 4.51 27.14
N ARG A 5 -8.87 3.27 26.83
CA ARG A 5 -8.17 2.49 25.80
C ARG A 5 -8.24 3.15 24.41
N GLU A 6 -9.40 3.71 24.09
CA GLU A 6 -9.67 4.45 22.86
C GLU A 6 -8.77 5.66 22.76
N THR A 7 -8.60 6.42 23.84
CA THR A 7 -7.71 7.59 23.92
C THR A 7 -6.26 7.23 23.64
N LEU A 8 -5.78 6.10 24.17
CA LEU A 8 -4.42 5.61 23.90
C LEU A 8 -4.22 5.22 22.42
N VAL A 9 -5.22 4.60 21.81
CA VAL A 9 -5.16 4.24 20.36
C VAL A 9 -5.21 5.50 19.48
N TRP A 10 -6.09 6.46 19.82
CA TRP A 10 -6.18 7.74 19.10
C TRP A 10 -4.92 8.58 19.21
N ALA A 11 -4.28 8.60 20.38
CA ALA A 11 -3.00 9.30 20.57
C ALA A 11 -1.92 8.72 19.64
N ALA A 12 -1.81 7.39 19.56
CA ALA A 12 -0.86 6.72 18.68
C ALA A 12 -1.19 6.97 17.19
N LEU A 13 -2.47 6.87 16.80
CA LEU A 13 -2.92 7.10 15.42
C LEU A 13 -2.68 8.55 14.99
N LEU A 14 -3.01 9.52 15.87
CA LEU A 14 -2.81 10.94 15.59
C LEU A 14 -1.32 11.29 15.46
N GLY A 15 -0.46 10.62 16.22
CA GLY A 15 0.98 10.71 16.04
C GLY A 15 1.41 10.44 14.60
N TYR A 16 0.90 9.37 13.99
CA TYR A 16 1.16 9.05 12.57
C TYR A 16 0.45 9.99 11.60
N ILE A 17 -0.80 10.40 11.87
CA ILE A 17 -1.52 11.39 11.05
C ILE A 17 -0.72 12.70 10.99
N LEU A 18 -0.17 13.13 12.12
CA LEU A 18 0.69 14.32 12.22
C LEU A 18 2.15 14.05 11.81
N ARG A 19 2.44 12.85 11.28
CA ARG A 19 3.77 12.43 10.79
C ARG A 19 4.90 12.65 11.80
N ARG A 20 4.67 12.22 13.02
CA ARG A 20 5.66 12.18 14.06
C ARG A 20 6.37 10.83 14.03
N ASP A 21 7.46 10.76 13.29
CA ASP A 21 8.20 9.54 12.93
C ASP A 21 9.02 8.91 14.07
N THR A 22 9.00 9.50 15.27
CA THR A 22 9.69 8.97 16.45
C THR A 22 8.86 9.15 17.71
N ARG A 23 9.10 8.29 18.73
CA ARG A 23 8.49 8.41 20.06
C ARG A 23 8.75 9.78 20.67
N ASN A 24 9.99 10.26 20.59
CA ASN A 24 10.36 11.58 21.14
C ASN A 24 9.56 12.71 20.48
N LYS A 25 9.36 12.67 19.16
CA LYS A 25 8.52 13.67 18.47
C LYS A 25 7.05 13.57 18.86
N MET A 26 6.54 12.38 19.16
CA MET A 26 5.19 12.21 19.70
C MET A 26 5.09 12.80 21.12
N ASP A 27 6.07 12.53 21.96
CA ASP A 27 6.08 12.96 23.36
C ASP A 27 6.35 14.46 23.54
N CYS A 28 7.09 15.11 22.62
CA CYS A 28 7.34 16.55 22.64
C CYS A 28 6.05 17.40 22.63
N ALA A 29 4.98 16.91 22.01
CA ALA A 29 3.73 17.65 21.90
C ALA A 29 2.71 17.29 22.98
N ARG A 30 3.04 16.41 23.94
CA ARG A 30 2.07 15.89 24.92
C ARG A 30 1.46 16.94 25.84
N ASN A 31 2.17 18.02 26.06
CA ASN A 31 1.74 19.10 26.98
C ASN A 31 0.94 20.20 26.28
N ASP A 32 0.58 20.00 25.02
CA ASP A 32 -0.26 20.92 24.26
C ASP A 32 -1.74 20.69 24.61
N PRO A 33 -2.44 21.67 25.23
CA PRO A 33 -3.81 21.50 25.68
C PRO A 33 -4.79 21.26 24.52
N ALA A 34 -4.63 21.96 23.39
CA ALA A 34 -5.53 21.84 22.24
C ALA A 34 -5.41 20.47 21.59
N LEU A 35 -4.19 19.93 21.51
CA LEU A 35 -3.95 18.58 21.03
C LEU A 35 -4.53 17.53 21.99
N ALA A 36 -4.33 17.71 23.30
CA ALA A 36 -4.86 16.80 24.32
C ALA A 36 -6.40 16.77 24.29
N GLU A 37 -7.05 17.92 24.24
CA GLU A 37 -8.48 18.04 24.11
C GLU A 37 -9.00 17.39 22.80
N SER A 38 -8.26 17.55 21.70
CA SER A 38 -8.59 16.92 20.42
C SER A 38 -8.53 15.39 20.52
N VAL A 39 -7.56 14.82 21.19
CA VAL A 39 -7.42 13.38 21.41
C VAL A 39 -8.60 12.84 22.23
N LEU A 40 -8.97 13.53 23.32
CA LEU A 40 -10.11 13.14 24.16
C LEU A 40 -11.42 13.19 23.37
N ARG A 41 -11.66 14.25 22.62
CA ARG A 41 -12.86 14.37 21.79
C ARG A 41 -12.96 13.30 20.71
N LEU A 42 -11.83 12.94 20.07
CA LEU A 42 -11.80 11.88 19.08
C LEU A 42 -12.08 10.49 19.68
N SER A 43 -11.63 10.26 20.91
CA SER A 43 -11.84 8.99 21.62
C SER A 43 -13.22 8.87 22.24
N GLY A 44 -13.93 9.99 22.42
CA GLY A 44 -15.21 10.05 23.15
C GLY A 44 -15.05 10.13 24.67
N GLN A 45 -13.83 10.29 25.19
CA GLN A 45 -13.59 10.60 26.60
C GLN A 45 -13.92 12.08 26.83
N GLY A 46 -14.78 12.38 27.78
CA GLY A 46 -15.16 13.76 28.10
C GLY A 46 -13.97 14.55 28.67
N VAL A 47 -13.85 15.81 28.26
CA VAL A 47 -12.87 16.73 28.89
C VAL A 47 -13.30 17.05 30.32
N GLU A 48 -14.63 17.08 30.54
CA GLU A 48 -15.28 17.25 31.82
C GLU A 48 -15.00 16.12 32.81
N ASP A 49 -14.64 14.93 32.33
CA ASP A 49 -14.27 13.78 33.15
C ASP A 49 -12.79 13.82 33.59
N TRP A 50 -12.06 14.87 33.17
CA TRP A 50 -10.66 15.01 33.55
C TRP A 50 -10.53 15.42 35.01
N PRO A 51 -9.63 14.80 35.80
CA PRO A 51 -9.51 15.09 37.21
C PRO A 51 -9.18 16.56 37.50
N ASP A 52 -9.88 17.16 38.48
CA ASP A 52 -9.65 18.51 38.89
C ASP A 52 -8.21 18.71 39.39
N GLY A 53 -7.57 19.78 38.95
CA GLY A 53 -6.19 20.11 39.29
C GLY A 53 -5.11 19.38 38.49
N GLU A 54 -5.49 18.35 37.68
CA GLU A 54 -4.54 17.66 36.82
C GLU A 54 -4.40 18.42 35.50
N ARG A 55 -3.14 18.55 35.03
CA ARG A 55 -2.88 19.15 33.73
C ARG A 55 -3.35 18.26 32.60
N LEU A 56 -4.15 18.80 31.68
CA LEU A 56 -4.58 18.10 30.48
C LEU A 56 -3.36 17.79 29.59
N THR A 57 -3.14 16.51 29.29
CA THR A 57 -1.99 16.05 28.49
C THR A 57 -2.40 14.93 27.52
N VAL A 58 -1.63 14.78 26.42
CA VAL A 58 -1.72 13.61 25.56
C VAL A 58 -1.00 12.43 26.23
N PRO A 59 -1.50 11.20 26.13
CA PRO A 59 -0.78 10.02 26.62
C PRO A 59 0.63 9.94 26.03
N CYS A 60 1.63 9.67 26.86
CA CYS A 60 2.99 9.48 26.37
C CYS A 60 3.11 8.17 25.58
N SER A 61 4.11 8.12 24.71
CA SER A 61 4.35 6.97 23.83
C SER A 61 4.56 5.66 24.59
N GLU A 62 5.09 5.71 25.81
CA GLU A 62 5.27 4.53 26.64
C GLU A 62 3.92 3.98 27.13
N THR A 63 2.98 4.85 27.49
CA THR A 63 1.66 4.46 27.97
C THR A 63 0.86 3.72 26.88
N PHE A 64 0.76 4.26 25.67
CA PHE A 64 0.06 3.56 24.60
C PHE A 64 0.82 2.31 24.11
N CYS A 65 2.16 2.31 24.10
CA CYS A 65 2.94 1.11 23.83
C CYS A 65 2.69 0.03 24.89
N GLY A 66 2.53 0.41 26.16
CA GLY A 66 2.15 -0.49 27.24
C GLY A 66 0.84 -1.22 26.96
N LEU A 67 -0.21 -0.52 26.52
CA LEU A 67 -1.46 -1.12 26.11
C LEU A 67 -1.27 -2.05 24.90
N LEU A 68 -0.57 -1.60 23.86
CA LEU A 68 -0.45 -2.32 22.60
C LEU A 68 0.41 -3.59 22.69
N LYS A 69 1.23 -3.75 23.73
CA LYS A 69 1.92 -5.01 24.03
C LYS A 69 0.97 -6.15 24.39
N HIS A 70 -0.20 -5.82 24.95
CA HIS A 70 -1.20 -6.81 25.35
C HIS A 70 -2.13 -7.25 24.21
N GLY A 71 -2.08 -6.60 23.04
CA GLY A 71 -2.86 -6.98 21.87
C GLY A 71 -3.44 -5.78 21.12
N GLY A 72 -4.44 -6.04 20.27
CA GLY A 72 -5.12 -5.01 19.46
C GLY A 72 -4.86 -5.12 17.96
N ALA A 73 -3.82 -5.82 17.52
CA ALA A 73 -3.50 -5.94 16.10
C ALA A 73 -4.65 -6.49 15.22
N PRO A 74 -5.44 -7.49 15.63
CA PRO A 74 -6.59 -7.95 14.83
C PRO A 74 -7.68 -6.88 14.66
N GLN A 75 -7.94 -6.07 15.69
CA GLN A 75 -8.92 -4.98 15.66
C GLN A 75 -8.46 -3.85 14.76
N ILE A 76 -7.19 -3.44 14.87
CA ILE A 76 -6.60 -2.41 14.00
C ILE A 76 -6.55 -2.89 12.55
N GLN A 77 -6.15 -4.15 12.30
CA GLN A 77 -6.20 -4.74 10.96
C GLN A 77 -7.62 -4.72 10.38
N ARG A 78 -8.62 -5.01 11.22
CA ARG A 78 -10.01 -4.92 10.79
C ARG A 78 -10.39 -3.49 10.42
N ALA A 79 -10.00 -2.49 11.18
CA ALA A 79 -10.25 -1.09 10.86
C ALA A 79 -9.63 -0.68 9.50
N VAL A 80 -8.37 -1.08 9.24
CA VAL A 80 -7.71 -0.89 7.93
C VAL A 80 -8.53 -1.53 6.81
N THR A 81 -8.91 -2.80 6.99
CA THR A 81 -9.67 -3.56 5.98
C THR A 81 -11.06 -2.98 5.75
N ASP A 82 -11.78 -2.63 6.83
CA ASP A 82 -13.15 -2.11 6.78
C ASP A 82 -13.21 -0.73 6.12
N MET A 83 -12.20 0.12 6.31
CA MET A 83 -12.06 1.40 5.62
C MET A 83 -12.06 1.18 4.10
N VAL A 84 -11.18 0.31 3.59
CA VAL A 84 -11.09 0.04 2.15
C VAL A 84 -12.35 -0.65 1.64
N ALA A 85 -12.92 -1.60 2.40
CA ALA A 85 -14.19 -2.25 2.06
C ALA A 85 -15.34 -1.23 1.96
N HIS A 86 -15.37 -0.22 2.83
CA HIS A 86 -16.34 0.86 2.77
C HIS A 86 -16.19 1.68 1.48
N LEU A 87 -14.98 2.08 1.13
CA LEU A 87 -14.70 2.83 -0.09
C LEU A 87 -15.10 2.04 -1.35
N ILE A 88 -14.81 0.73 -1.40
CA ILE A 88 -15.23 -0.15 -2.49
C ILE A 88 -16.77 -0.22 -2.58
N ARG A 89 -17.46 -0.47 -1.46
CA ARG A 89 -18.94 -0.52 -1.42
C ARG A 89 -19.60 0.80 -1.84
N LYS A 90 -18.96 1.91 -1.52
CA LYS A 90 -19.42 3.25 -1.92
C LYS A 90 -18.99 3.63 -3.35
N LYS A 91 -18.39 2.71 -4.10
CA LYS A 91 -17.89 2.93 -5.47
C LYS A 91 -16.90 4.10 -5.59
N ARG A 92 -16.09 4.33 -4.52
CA ARG A 92 -15.08 5.40 -4.51
C ARG A 92 -13.74 4.97 -5.07
N LEU A 93 -13.57 3.67 -5.31
CA LEU A 93 -12.36 3.06 -5.86
C LEU A 93 -12.61 2.43 -7.24
N GLU A 94 -13.54 2.99 -8.04
CA GLU A 94 -13.78 2.50 -9.41
C GLU A 94 -12.54 2.74 -10.31
N CYS A 95 -11.75 3.78 -10.06
CA CYS A 95 -10.46 4.00 -10.72
C CYS A 95 -9.41 2.91 -10.42
N ALA A 96 -9.59 2.14 -9.35
CA ALA A 96 -8.73 1.01 -8.99
C ALA A 96 -9.19 -0.32 -9.63
N ARG A 97 -10.07 -0.28 -10.63
CA ARG A 97 -10.56 -1.47 -11.32
C ARG A 97 -9.95 -1.61 -12.71
N PHE A 98 -9.60 -2.84 -13.01
CA PHE A 98 -9.25 -3.25 -14.36
C PHE A 98 -10.25 -4.31 -14.82
N ARG A 99 -11.01 -4.04 -15.87
CA ARG A 99 -12.02 -4.96 -16.44
C ARG A 99 -12.94 -5.60 -15.38
N GLY A 100 -13.39 -4.76 -14.42
CA GLY A 100 -14.28 -5.19 -13.33
C GLY A 100 -13.59 -5.75 -12.08
N TYR A 101 -12.30 -6.07 -12.14
CA TYR A 101 -11.51 -6.57 -11.01
C TYR A 101 -10.83 -5.43 -10.25
N VAL A 102 -10.93 -5.41 -8.92
CA VAL A 102 -10.15 -4.49 -8.10
C VAL A 102 -8.70 -4.92 -8.11
N VAL A 103 -7.82 -3.99 -8.46
CA VAL A 103 -6.38 -4.29 -8.57
C VAL A 103 -5.71 -4.17 -7.22
N VAL A 104 -5.11 -5.26 -6.77
CA VAL A 104 -4.41 -5.38 -5.49
C VAL A 104 -2.95 -5.73 -5.75
N ALA A 105 -2.06 -4.81 -5.45
CA ALA A 105 -0.62 -5.08 -5.48
C ALA A 105 -0.20 -5.79 -4.20
N VAL A 106 0.76 -6.71 -4.33
CA VAL A 106 1.39 -7.42 -3.22
C VAL A 106 2.90 -7.25 -3.28
N ASP A 107 3.50 -6.92 -2.14
CA ASP A 107 4.95 -6.77 -2.03
C ASP A 107 5.40 -6.87 -0.57
N GLY A 108 6.66 -7.29 -0.36
CA GLY A 108 7.29 -7.36 0.95
C GLY A 108 7.90 -6.04 1.38
N VAL A 109 7.91 -5.77 2.68
CA VAL A 109 8.60 -4.62 3.26
C VAL A 109 9.35 -5.00 4.52
N GLU A 110 10.55 -4.44 4.67
CA GLU A 110 11.41 -4.64 5.83
C GLU A 110 11.24 -3.51 6.84
N GLN A 111 11.36 -3.87 8.11
CA GLN A 111 11.46 -2.95 9.23
C GLN A 111 12.62 -3.36 10.12
N GLU A 112 13.59 -2.49 10.33
CA GLU A 112 14.68 -2.71 11.26
C GLU A 112 14.25 -2.47 12.71
N VAL A 113 14.65 -3.37 13.59
CA VAL A 113 14.46 -3.24 15.03
C VAL A 113 15.80 -3.08 15.69
N ALA A 114 16.13 -1.85 16.10
CA ALA A 114 17.34 -1.61 16.84
C ALA A 114 17.31 -2.35 18.19
N ARG A 115 18.23 -3.29 18.39
CA ARG A 115 18.44 -3.91 19.71
C ARG A 115 19.27 -2.99 20.58
N ARG A 116 18.65 -2.44 21.62
CA ARG A 116 19.35 -1.66 22.66
C ARG A 116 20.12 -2.53 23.67
N THR A 117 20.26 -3.82 23.44
CA THR A 117 20.95 -4.71 24.38
C THR A 117 22.46 -4.59 24.19
N LYS A 118 23.20 -4.19 25.23
CA LYS A 118 24.66 -4.23 25.26
C LYS A 118 25.13 -5.65 24.86
N GLY A 119 25.84 -5.77 23.74
CA GLY A 119 26.36 -7.05 23.21
C GLY A 119 25.58 -7.68 22.06
N ALA A 120 24.43 -7.16 21.63
CA ALA A 120 23.75 -7.63 20.41
C ALA A 120 24.47 -7.09 19.17
N LYS A 121 25.08 -7.99 18.38
CA LYS A 121 25.87 -7.63 17.19
C LYS A 121 25.03 -7.38 15.94
N GLU A 122 23.72 -7.70 15.94
CA GLU A 122 22.87 -7.61 14.75
C GLU A 122 21.50 -7.00 15.09
N ALA A 123 21.02 -6.12 14.22
CA ALA A 123 19.63 -5.64 14.26
C ALA A 123 18.68 -6.79 13.88
N GLU A 124 17.54 -6.89 14.55
CA GLU A 124 16.48 -7.82 14.15
C GLU A 124 15.70 -7.18 13.00
N THR A 125 15.65 -7.85 11.85
CA THR A 125 14.83 -7.43 10.71
C THR A 125 13.46 -8.12 10.77
N ARG A 126 12.41 -7.34 10.61
CA ARG A 126 11.03 -7.81 10.55
C ARG A 126 10.48 -7.61 9.15
N TYR A 127 9.83 -8.64 8.64
CA TYR A 127 9.27 -8.63 7.29
C TYR A 127 7.74 -8.64 7.35
N MET A 128 7.12 -7.74 6.60
CA MET A 128 5.69 -7.69 6.40
C MET A 128 5.39 -7.85 4.92
N LEU A 129 4.32 -8.57 4.61
CA LEU A 129 3.75 -8.65 3.28
C LEU A 129 2.50 -7.79 3.23
N GLU A 130 2.48 -6.79 2.36
CA GLU A 130 1.37 -5.87 2.18
C GLU A 130 0.52 -6.23 0.98
N PHE A 131 -0.79 -6.08 1.14
CA PHE A 131 -1.78 -6.11 0.08
C PHE A 131 -2.39 -4.72 -0.02
N LYS A 132 -2.09 -4.00 -1.10
CA LYS A 132 -2.58 -2.63 -1.30
C LYS A 132 -3.44 -2.52 -2.55
N VAL A 133 -4.64 -1.93 -2.42
CA VAL A 133 -5.43 -1.53 -3.58
C VAL A 133 -4.72 -0.37 -4.25
N ILE A 134 -4.40 -0.54 -5.54
CA ILE A 134 -3.68 0.46 -6.33
C ILE A 134 -4.56 1.08 -7.42
N ALA A 135 -4.30 2.34 -7.78
CA ALA A 135 -5.02 3.04 -8.83
C ALA A 135 -4.10 3.91 -9.71
N PRO A 136 -4.55 4.31 -10.91
CA PRO A 136 -3.75 5.10 -11.87
C PRO A 136 -3.25 6.44 -11.34
N ASN A 137 -3.94 7.02 -10.38
CA ASN A 137 -3.59 8.31 -9.74
C ASN A 137 -2.49 8.19 -8.67
N GLY A 138 -1.81 7.04 -8.56
CA GLY A 138 -0.77 6.80 -7.57
C GLY A 138 -1.27 6.29 -6.21
N LEU A 139 -2.59 6.12 -6.04
CA LEU A 139 -3.17 5.58 -4.82
C LEU A 139 -2.66 4.15 -4.55
N ALA A 140 -2.32 3.86 -3.29
CA ALA A 140 -1.92 2.54 -2.80
C ALA A 140 -2.42 2.33 -1.36
N LEU A 141 -3.68 1.92 -1.22
CA LEU A 141 -4.34 1.76 0.09
C LEU A 141 -4.07 0.37 0.67
N SER A 142 -3.39 0.32 1.83
CA SER A 142 -3.23 -0.92 2.58
C SER A 142 -4.59 -1.54 2.92
N THR A 143 -4.75 -2.80 2.56
CA THR A 143 -5.99 -3.57 2.77
C THR A 143 -5.78 -4.63 3.82
N PHE A 144 -4.63 -5.26 3.76
CA PHE A 144 -4.25 -6.35 4.64
C PHE A 144 -2.73 -6.48 4.73
N THR A 145 -2.24 -6.75 5.94
CA THR A 145 -0.83 -7.00 6.24
C THR A 145 -0.65 -8.40 6.79
N GLU A 146 0.24 -9.19 6.21
CA GLU A 146 0.65 -10.49 6.72
C GLU A 146 2.10 -10.43 7.20
N ARG A 147 2.38 -11.14 8.30
CA ARG A 147 3.74 -11.26 8.80
C ARG A 147 4.50 -12.37 8.09
N VAL A 148 5.73 -12.11 7.69
CA VAL A 148 6.71 -13.15 7.37
C VAL A 148 7.41 -13.55 8.67
N MET A 149 7.33 -14.82 9.07
CA MET A 149 7.82 -15.29 10.37
C MET A 149 9.35 -15.46 10.32
N PRO A 150 10.12 -14.93 11.29
CA PRO A 150 11.58 -14.98 11.25
C PRO A 150 12.16 -16.37 11.50
N HIS A 151 11.37 -17.28 12.09
CA HIS A 151 11.82 -18.62 12.48
C HIS A 151 11.14 -19.71 11.67
N ALA A 152 11.79 -20.87 11.62
CA ALA A 152 11.22 -22.05 11.02
C ALA A 152 9.83 -22.36 11.59
N THR A 153 8.90 -22.72 10.72
CA THR A 153 7.60 -23.24 11.12
C THR A 153 7.80 -24.59 11.86
N GLU A 154 6.75 -25.09 12.53
CA GLU A 154 6.78 -26.41 13.19
C GLU A 154 7.29 -27.55 12.29
N SER A 155 7.19 -27.36 10.97
CA SER A 155 7.73 -28.29 9.95
C SER A 155 9.25 -28.09 9.65
N GLY A 156 9.96 -27.24 10.37
CA GLY A 156 11.39 -26.98 10.19
C GLY A 156 11.77 -26.15 8.96
N LYS A 157 10.80 -25.70 8.14
CA LYS A 157 11.04 -24.86 6.97
C LYS A 157 11.00 -23.38 7.36
N ARG A 158 11.95 -22.60 6.85
CA ARG A 158 11.93 -21.13 7.00
C ARG A 158 10.69 -20.58 6.31
N ASP A 159 9.98 -19.67 6.97
CA ASP A 159 8.90 -18.91 6.36
C ASP A 159 9.45 -17.99 5.27
N CYS A 160 8.67 -17.77 4.24
CA CYS A 160 9.03 -16.91 3.13
C CYS A 160 7.81 -16.12 2.66
N GLU A 161 8.04 -15.12 1.82
CA GLU A 161 6.97 -14.29 1.27
C GLU A 161 5.87 -15.11 0.57
N LEU A 162 6.21 -16.19 -0.13
CA LEU A 162 5.21 -17.06 -0.77
C LEU A 162 4.33 -17.80 0.26
N ALA A 163 4.89 -18.21 1.39
CA ALA A 163 4.11 -18.81 2.46
C ALA A 163 3.23 -17.77 3.16
N ALA A 164 3.76 -16.55 3.38
CA ALA A 164 3.00 -15.43 3.88
C ALA A 164 1.88 -15.03 2.90
N LEU A 165 2.16 -15.00 1.58
CA LEU A 165 1.15 -14.76 0.55
C LEU A 165 -0.02 -15.74 0.66
N LYS A 166 0.25 -17.04 0.75
CA LYS A 166 -0.79 -18.08 0.88
C LYS A 166 -1.69 -17.86 2.10
N ARG A 167 -1.12 -17.42 3.23
CA ARG A 167 -1.89 -17.07 4.44
C ARG A 167 -2.69 -15.78 4.25
N GLY A 168 -2.04 -14.74 3.71
CA GLY A 168 -2.65 -13.43 3.48
C GLY A 168 -3.81 -13.49 2.51
N VAL A 169 -3.66 -14.19 1.39
CA VAL A 169 -4.72 -14.36 0.38
C VAL A 169 -5.98 -15.02 0.96
N ARG A 170 -5.83 -16.04 1.82
CA ARG A 170 -6.98 -16.66 2.51
C ARG A 170 -7.73 -15.66 3.38
N ARG A 171 -7.00 -14.76 4.06
CA ARG A 171 -7.59 -13.73 4.92
C ARG A 171 -8.22 -12.61 4.10
N VAL A 172 -7.59 -12.19 3.00
CA VAL A 172 -8.17 -11.24 2.05
C VAL A 172 -9.46 -11.82 1.46
N ARG A 173 -9.47 -13.11 1.04
CA ARG A 173 -10.67 -13.77 0.55
C ARG A 173 -11.78 -13.82 1.60
N LYS A 174 -11.44 -14.06 2.87
CA LYS A 174 -12.42 -14.04 3.97
C LYS A 174 -12.99 -12.64 4.20
N ALA A 175 -12.17 -11.60 4.10
CA ALA A 175 -12.60 -10.20 4.25
C ALA A 175 -13.44 -9.72 3.06
N PHE A 176 -13.13 -10.18 1.85
CA PHE A 176 -13.78 -9.79 0.61
C PHE A 176 -14.30 -11.02 -0.17
N PRO A 177 -15.30 -11.75 0.34
CA PRO A 177 -15.68 -13.06 -0.18
C PRO A 177 -16.22 -13.05 -1.61
N ARG A 178 -16.74 -11.93 -2.10
CA ARG A 178 -17.35 -11.79 -3.44
C ARG A 178 -16.61 -10.78 -4.31
N LEU A 179 -15.53 -10.17 -3.83
CA LEU A 179 -14.82 -9.16 -4.58
C LEU A 179 -14.00 -9.83 -5.69
N PRO A 180 -14.20 -9.48 -6.97
CA PRO A 180 -13.28 -9.86 -8.02
C PRO A 180 -11.98 -9.09 -7.87
N ILE A 181 -10.86 -9.80 -7.70
CA ILE A 181 -9.54 -9.21 -7.48
C ILE A 181 -8.62 -9.55 -8.65
N CYS A 182 -7.84 -8.57 -9.10
CA CYS A 182 -6.67 -8.75 -9.92
C CYS A 182 -5.42 -8.58 -9.05
N LEU A 183 -4.68 -9.66 -8.82
CA LEU A 183 -3.44 -9.64 -8.05
C LEU A 183 -2.30 -9.16 -8.95
N VAL A 184 -1.56 -8.14 -8.50
CA VAL A 184 -0.39 -7.61 -9.20
C VAL A 184 0.83 -7.79 -8.30
N GLY A 185 1.90 -8.39 -8.82
CA GLY A 185 3.10 -8.70 -8.05
C GLY A 185 4.37 -8.71 -8.88
N ASP A 186 5.49 -8.81 -8.18
CA ASP A 186 6.80 -8.96 -8.83
C ASP A 186 7.03 -10.39 -9.37
N ALA A 187 8.23 -10.64 -9.89
CA ALA A 187 8.60 -11.95 -10.45
C ALA A 187 8.65 -13.07 -9.40
N LEU A 188 8.77 -12.76 -8.11
CA LEU A 188 8.74 -13.77 -7.05
C LEU A 188 7.40 -14.52 -7.04
N TYR A 189 6.32 -13.82 -7.34
CA TYR A 189 4.96 -14.35 -7.33
C TYR A 189 4.56 -15.00 -8.67
N ALA A 190 5.36 -14.85 -9.74
CA ALA A 190 5.13 -15.51 -11.03
C ALA A 190 5.47 -17.00 -10.95
N CYS A 191 4.62 -17.78 -10.31
CA CYS A 191 4.78 -19.22 -10.11
C CYS A 191 3.43 -19.93 -10.07
N ALA A 192 3.42 -21.23 -10.41
CA ALA A 192 2.22 -22.05 -10.50
C ALA A 192 1.37 -22.04 -9.20
N PRO A 193 1.95 -22.10 -7.98
CA PRO A 193 1.14 -22.03 -6.76
C PRO A 193 0.32 -20.76 -6.61
N VAL A 194 0.85 -19.60 -7.01
CA VAL A 194 0.14 -18.31 -6.97
C VAL A 194 -0.94 -18.24 -8.03
N MET A 195 -0.64 -18.69 -9.25
CA MET A 195 -1.61 -18.75 -10.37
C MET A 195 -2.77 -19.67 -10.04
N ARG A 196 -2.50 -20.83 -9.42
CA ARG A 196 -3.54 -21.76 -8.95
C ARG A 196 -4.45 -21.13 -7.91
N ILE A 197 -3.91 -20.41 -6.93
CA ILE A 197 -4.71 -19.67 -5.94
C ILE A 197 -5.63 -18.65 -6.63
N CYS A 198 -5.12 -17.90 -7.60
CA CYS A 198 -5.94 -16.93 -8.35
C CYS A 198 -7.08 -17.64 -9.08
N ARG A 199 -6.82 -18.77 -9.77
CA ARG A 199 -7.85 -19.57 -10.40
C ARG A 199 -8.91 -20.05 -9.41
N ASP A 200 -8.48 -20.67 -8.30
CA ASP A 200 -9.38 -21.27 -7.32
C ASP A 200 -10.33 -20.24 -6.68
N TYR A 201 -9.90 -18.97 -6.64
CA TYR A 201 -10.73 -17.87 -6.14
C TYR A 201 -11.46 -17.08 -7.24
N GLY A 202 -11.30 -17.44 -8.49
CA GLY A 202 -11.83 -16.68 -9.62
C GLY A 202 -11.18 -15.30 -9.77
N TRP A 203 -9.95 -15.18 -9.30
CA TRP A 203 -9.16 -13.94 -9.40
C TRP A 203 -8.37 -13.90 -10.72
N LYS A 204 -8.08 -12.69 -11.14
CA LYS A 204 -7.12 -12.42 -12.19
C LYS A 204 -5.75 -12.10 -11.61
N PHE A 205 -4.71 -12.15 -12.46
CA PHE A 205 -3.38 -11.71 -12.06
C PHE A 205 -2.66 -11.00 -13.21
N ILE A 206 -1.72 -10.12 -12.85
CA ILE A 206 -0.70 -9.55 -13.72
C ILE A 206 0.60 -9.59 -12.92
N LEU A 207 1.51 -10.47 -13.27
CA LEU A 207 2.75 -10.72 -12.52
C LEU A 207 3.94 -10.42 -13.42
N THR A 208 4.92 -9.68 -12.91
CA THR A 208 6.17 -9.46 -13.65
C THR A 208 6.78 -10.82 -14.00
N PHE A 209 7.12 -11.04 -15.26
CA PHE A 209 7.68 -12.29 -15.74
C PHE A 209 9.14 -12.08 -16.15
N LYS A 210 10.07 -12.81 -15.52
CA LYS A 210 11.52 -12.69 -15.73
C LYS A 210 12.13 -14.04 -16.02
N GLU A 211 13.15 -14.06 -16.86
CA GLU A 211 13.89 -15.24 -17.26
C GLU A 211 14.36 -16.09 -16.08
N GLY A 212 15.03 -15.48 -15.09
CA GLY A 212 15.57 -16.17 -13.93
C GLY A 212 14.55 -16.92 -13.06
N ARG A 213 13.24 -16.77 -13.33
CA ARG A 213 12.19 -17.48 -12.60
C ARG A 213 11.77 -18.80 -13.27
N SER A 214 11.75 -18.82 -14.58
CA SER A 214 11.49 -19.99 -15.41
C SER A 214 12.08 -19.76 -16.82
N PRO A 215 13.36 -20.09 -17.02
CA PRO A 215 14.06 -19.83 -18.28
C PRO A 215 13.31 -20.42 -19.48
N ASP A 216 12.93 -21.69 -19.40
CA ASP A 216 12.27 -22.40 -20.50
C ASP A 216 10.94 -21.75 -20.90
N ALA A 217 10.11 -21.39 -19.91
CA ALA A 217 8.82 -20.73 -20.18
C ALA A 217 9.03 -19.30 -20.70
N TYR A 218 10.08 -18.64 -20.27
CA TYR A 218 10.45 -17.30 -20.75
C TYR A 218 10.90 -17.33 -22.21
N GLU A 219 11.81 -18.27 -22.55
CA GLU A 219 12.26 -18.48 -23.93
C GLU A 219 11.11 -18.88 -24.84
N LEU A 220 10.28 -19.84 -24.42
CA LEU A 220 9.09 -20.25 -25.17
C LEU A 220 8.17 -19.07 -25.48
N ALA A 221 7.92 -18.20 -24.49
CA ALA A 221 7.11 -17.02 -24.68
C ALA A 221 7.74 -16.04 -25.66
N ARG A 222 9.05 -15.79 -25.54
CA ARG A 222 9.78 -14.90 -26.44
C ARG A 222 9.77 -15.42 -27.88
N ASP A 223 10.11 -16.69 -28.10
CA ASP A 223 10.16 -17.30 -29.43
C ASP A 223 8.76 -17.34 -30.07
N SER A 224 7.73 -17.64 -29.29
CA SER A 224 6.34 -17.60 -29.76
C SER A 224 5.91 -16.19 -30.22
N MET A 225 6.35 -15.14 -29.55
CA MET A 225 6.07 -13.76 -29.95
C MET A 225 6.83 -13.37 -31.22
N GLU A 226 8.08 -13.83 -31.39
CA GLU A 226 8.85 -13.58 -32.60
C GLU A 226 8.24 -14.24 -33.85
N VAL A 227 7.66 -15.43 -33.68
CA VAL A 227 6.97 -16.17 -34.77
C VAL A 227 5.61 -15.53 -35.06
N SER A 228 4.89 -15.06 -34.05
CA SER A 228 3.52 -14.54 -34.16
C SER A 228 3.51 -13.05 -34.56
N LYS A 229 4.07 -12.73 -35.73
CA LYS A 229 4.16 -11.34 -36.25
C LYS A 229 2.81 -10.60 -36.36
N GLY A 230 1.67 -11.27 -36.23
CA GLY A 230 0.33 -10.67 -36.19
C GLY A 230 -0.17 -10.25 -34.83
N GLN A 231 0.54 -10.59 -33.75
CA GLN A 231 0.15 -10.27 -32.35
C GLN A 231 1.06 -9.19 -31.78
N CYS A 232 1.24 -8.12 -32.51
CA CYS A 232 1.98 -6.94 -32.07
C CYS A 232 1.17 -5.67 -32.35
N GLY A 233 1.34 -4.65 -31.52
CA GLY A 233 0.69 -3.36 -31.67
C GLY A 233 1.57 -2.21 -31.17
N THR A 234 1.19 -1.00 -31.52
CA THR A 234 1.86 0.20 -31.04
C THR A 234 1.39 0.53 -29.61
N LEU A 235 2.34 0.65 -28.68
CA LEU A 235 2.06 1.07 -27.31
C LEU A 235 2.21 2.59 -27.21
N VAL A 236 1.14 3.27 -26.78
CA VAL A 236 1.20 4.68 -26.40
C VAL A 236 1.13 4.79 -24.90
N VAL A 237 2.27 4.93 -24.22
CA VAL A 237 2.32 5.10 -22.78
C VAL A 237 2.61 6.56 -22.45
N ARG A 238 1.65 7.22 -21.81
CA ARG A 238 1.92 8.50 -21.13
C ARG A 238 2.53 8.18 -19.76
N GLY A 239 3.84 8.42 -19.61
CA GLY A 239 4.53 8.21 -18.35
C GLY A 239 3.95 9.08 -17.23
N GLN A 240 4.03 8.60 -15.98
CA GLN A 240 3.60 9.36 -14.78
C GLN A 240 4.30 10.74 -14.67
N ASN A 241 5.48 10.91 -15.24
CA ASN A 241 6.29 12.12 -15.19
C ASN A 241 6.24 12.97 -16.48
N GLN A 242 5.16 12.88 -17.27
CA GLN A 242 5.00 13.62 -18.53
C GLN A 242 6.14 13.41 -19.56
N ARG A 243 7.02 12.43 -19.38
CA ARG A 243 7.95 12.01 -20.41
C ARG A 243 7.11 11.40 -21.53
N LYS A 244 7.03 12.07 -22.66
CA LYS A 244 6.38 11.54 -23.86
C LYS A 244 7.14 10.27 -24.25
N VAL A 245 6.48 9.12 -24.15
CA VAL A 245 6.92 7.93 -24.86
C VAL A 245 6.29 8.05 -26.25
N ASP A 246 7.10 8.39 -27.24
CA ASP A 246 6.58 8.66 -28.58
C ASP A 246 6.33 7.37 -29.37
N SER A 247 6.97 6.26 -29.00
CA SER A 247 6.74 4.95 -29.61
C SER A 247 7.03 3.80 -28.66
N GLY A 248 6.30 2.72 -28.82
CA GLY A 248 6.55 1.47 -28.12
C GLY A 248 5.88 0.33 -28.85
N VAL A 249 6.37 -0.88 -28.66
CA VAL A 249 5.80 -2.12 -29.20
C VAL A 249 5.29 -2.95 -28.04
N VAL A 250 4.10 -3.48 -28.19
CA VAL A 250 3.54 -4.50 -27.32
C VAL A 250 3.33 -5.78 -28.15
N ALA A 251 3.79 -6.91 -27.62
CA ALA A 251 3.59 -8.22 -28.20
C ALA A 251 2.98 -9.16 -27.16
N TRP A 252 2.22 -10.16 -27.60
CA TRP A 252 1.62 -11.12 -26.66
C TRP A 252 1.53 -12.52 -27.27
N THR A 253 1.51 -13.50 -26.39
CA THR A 253 1.30 -14.91 -26.74
C THR A 253 0.48 -15.59 -25.66
N GLY A 254 -0.26 -16.63 -26.04
CA GLY A 254 -1.07 -17.44 -25.13
C GLY A 254 -0.54 -18.87 -24.98
N GLY A 255 -1.08 -19.58 -24.00
CA GLY A 255 -0.80 -21.00 -23.80
C GLY A 255 0.55 -21.34 -23.19
N VAL A 256 1.28 -20.36 -22.66
CA VAL A 256 2.57 -20.58 -21.96
C VAL A 256 2.34 -21.38 -20.68
N ARG A 257 3.23 -22.34 -20.40
CA ARG A 257 3.18 -23.19 -19.19
C ARG A 257 4.57 -23.28 -18.56
N PHE A 258 4.61 -23.50 -17.25
CA PHE A 258 5.87 -23.86 -16.59
C PHE A 258 6.23 -25.33 -16.89
N THR A 259 7.39 -25.57 -17.46
CA THR A 259 7.84 -26.90 -17.90
C THR A 259 8.22 -27.82 -16.75
N THR A 260 8.66 -27.27 -15.62
CA THR A 260 9.17 -28.02 -14.45
C THR A 260 8.08 -28.41 -13.45
N GLN A 261 6.80 -28.09 -13.68
CA GLN A 261 5.71 -28.34 -12.74
C GLN A 261 4.62 -29.15 -13.43
N GLU A 262 4.44 -30.38 -12.97
CA GLU A 262 3.54 -31.40 -13.59
C GLU A 262 2.08 -30.98 -13.78
N GLU A 263 1.64 -29.82 -13.35
CA GLU A 263 0.26 -29.32 -13.54
C GLU A 263 0.23 -27.78 -13.69
N GLY A 264 1.20 -27.24 -14.42
CA GLY A 264 1.24 -25.81 -14.71
C GLY A 264 0.04 -25.38 -15.56
N GLU A 265 -0.75 -24.44 -15.06
CA GLU A 265 -1.82 -23.84 -15.86
C GLU A 265 -1.25 -23.02 -16.99
N ALA A 266 -1.98 -23.02 -18.10
CA ALA A 266 -1.68 -22.12 -19.20
C ALA A 266 -1.98 -20.67 -18.77
N PHE A 267 -1.09 -19.76 -19.14
CA PHE A 267 -1.24 -18.34 -18.94
C PHE A 267 -0.81 -17.59 -20.20
N ASN A 268 -1.19 -16.33 -20.30
CA ASN A 268 -0.77 -15.45 -21.37
C ASN A 268 0.42 -14.62 -20.92
N VAL A 269 1.29 -14.29 -21.85
CA VAL A 269 2.43 -13.39 -21.61
C VAL A 269 2.30 -12.19 -22.52
N VAL A 270 2.51 -11.01 -21.96
CA VAL A 270 2.54 -9.73 -22.66
C VAL A 270 3.91 -9.11 -22.46
N ALA A 271 4.60 -8.80 -23.55
CA ALA A 271 5.88 -8.09 -23.55
C ALA A 271 5.67 -6.66 -24.04
N CYS A 272 6.48 -5.74 -23.52
CA CYS A 272 6.54 -4.38 -24.03
C CYS A 272 7.98 -3.89 -24.13
N GLU A 273 8.24 -3.07 -25.12
CA GLU A 273 9.49 -2.36 -25.35
C GLU A 273 9.17 -0.93 -25.75
N GLU A 274 9.70 0.03 -25.00
CA GLU A 274 9.49 1.46 -25.21
C GLU A 274 10.75 2.11 -25.73
N HIS A 275 10.58 3.11 -26.59
CA HIS A 275 11.62 3.97 -27.09
C HIS A 275 11.31 5.41 -26.74
N VAL A 276 12.26 6.12 -26.14
CA VAL A 276 12.10 7.51 -25.72
C VAL A 276 12.86 8.41 -26.67
N LYS A 277 12.15 9.28 -27.39
CA LYS A 277 12.76 10.31 -28.21
C LYS A 277 13.14 11.51 -27.36
N ARG A 278 14.40 11.91 -27.41
CA ARG A 278 14.90 13.13 -26.80
C ARG A 278 15.34 14.10 -27.88
N LYS A 279 14.95 15.38 -27.72
CA LYS A 279 15.52 16.47 -28.51
C LYS A 279 16.73 17.00 -27.76
N ALA A 280 17.89 16.98 -28.42
CA ALA A 280 19.07 17.68 -27.96
C ALA A 280 18.95 19.20 -28.22
N ASP A 281 19.77 20.00 -27.52
CA ASP A 281 19.75 21.48 -27.65
C ASP A 281 20.10 21.96 -29.06
N ASP A 282 20.75 21.14 -29.87
CA ASP A 282 21.08 21.38 -31.28
C ASP A 282 19.92 21.03 -32.25
N GLY A 283 18.78 20.59 -31.73
CA GLY A 283 17.61 20.21 -32.50
C GLY A 283 17.64 18.77 -33.06
N SER A 284 18.71 18.02 -32.85
CA SER A 284 18.78 16.59 -33.22
C SER A 284 17.87 15.77 -32.34
N GLU A 285 17.25 14.72 -32.90
CA GLU A 285 16.42 13.74 -32.15
C GLU A 285 17.25 12.48 -31.96
N THR A 286 17.43 12.07 -30.70
CA THR A 286 18.01 10.78 -30.33
C THR A 286 16.94 9.87 -29.79
N GLU A 287 16.95 8.60 -30.21
CA GLU A 287 16.07 7.56 -29.70
C GLU A 287 16.85 6.70 -28.70
N GLU A 288 16.38 6.65 -27.45
CA GLU A 288 17.00 5.85 -26.39
C GLU A 288 16.05 4.72 -25.98
N PRO A 289 16.59 3.53 -25.60
CA PRO A 289 15.76 2.47 -25.03
C PRO A 289 15.02 2.97 -23.80
N GLY A 290 13.71 2.77 -23.78
CA GLY A 290 12.85 3.07 -22.64
C GLY A 290 12.64 1.87 -21.73
N TYR A 291 11.42 1.70 -21.24
CA TYR A 291 11.05 0.57 -20.40
C TYR A 291 10.92 -0.71 -21.25
N ARG A 292 11.50 -1.79 -20.74
CA ARG A 292 11.32 -3.14 -21.28
C ARG A 292 10.86 -4.09 -20.19
N GLY A 293 9.82 -4.89 -20.47
CA GLY A 293 9.31 -5.84 -19.49
C GLY A 293 8.34 -6.85 -20.07
N MET A 294 8.17 -7.94 -19.33
CA MET A 294 7.17 -8.98 -19.60
C MET A 294 6.26 -9.18 -18.40
N PHE A 295 5.01 -9.54 -18.67
CA PHE A 295 3.99 -9.80 -17.66
C PHE A 295 3.24 -11.08 -17.99
N ALA A 296 3.14 -11.99 -17.02
CA ALA A 296 2.28 -13.16 -17.05
C ALA A 296 0.88 -12.76 -16.57
N THR A 297 -0.16 -13.21 -17.26
CA THR A 297 -1.54 -12.89 -16.94
C THR A 297 -2.51 -14.03 -17.31
N ASN A 298 -3.66 -14.11 -16.63
CA ASN A 298 -4.79 -14.96 -17.02
C ASN A 298 -5.99 -14.16 -17.57
N PHE A 299 -5.78 -12.88 -17.91
CA PHE A 299 -6.72 -12.18 -18.78
C PHE A 299 -6.62 -12.76 -20.19
N ASP A 300 -7.73 -12.80 -20.88
CA ASP A 300 -7.73 -13.09 -22.31
C ASP A 300 -7.17 -11.87 -23.05
N VAL A 301 -6.07 -12.07 -23.78
CA VAL A 301 -5.38 -11.03 -24.53
C VAL A 301 -5.65 -11.24 -26.00
N SER A 302 -6.76 -10.68 -26.48
CA SER A 302 -7.25 -10.82 -27.84
C SER A 302 -6.64 -9.82 -28.83
N ASP A 303 -6.21 -8.67 -28.34
CA ASP A 303 -5.77 -7.54 -29.16
C ASP A 303 -4.75 -6.65 -28.43
N HIS A 304 -4.21 -5.67 -29.15
CA HIS A 304 -3.20 -4.74 -28.64
C HIS A 304 -3.72 -3.81 -27.55
N GLU A 305 -5.01 -3.52 -27.49
CA GLU A 305 -5.59 -2.65 -26.47
C GLU A 305 -5.56 -3.36 -25.12
N VAL A 306 -6.01 -4.61 -25.07
CA VAL A 306 -5.93 -5.45 -23.86
C VAL A 306 -4.48 -5.64 -23.44
N ALA A 307 -3.58 -5.94 -24.38
CA ALA A 307 -2.16 -6.10 -24.10
C ALA A 307 -1.56 -4.83 -23.49
N SER A 308 -1.86 -3.66 -24.06
CA SER A 308 -1.41 -2.36 -23.56
C SER A 308 -1.94 -2.04 -22.15
N GLU A 309 -3.21 -2.37 -21.87
CA GLU A 309 -3.80 -2.23 -20.54
C GLU A 309 -3.12 -3.14 -19.52
N VAL A 310 -2.81 -4.40 -19.89
CA VAL A 310 -2.06 -5.33 -19.01
C VAL A 310 -0.69 -4.77 -18.67
N VAL A 311 0.05 -4.24 -19.65
CA VAL A 311 1.34 -3.55 -19.42
C VAL A 311 1.16 -2.37 -18.48
N ALA A 312 0.17 -1.51 -18.75
CA ALA A 312 -0.09 -0.33 -17.94
C ALA A 312 -0.38 -0.69 -16.47
N TRP A 313 -1.18 -1.71 -16.21
CA TRP A 313 -1.48 -2.16 -14.85
C TRP A 313 -0.31 -2.92 -14.21
N GLY A 314 0.42 -3.72 -14.95
CA GLY A 314 1.64 -4.37 -14.46
C GLY A 314 2.68 -3.35 -13.99
N ARG A 315 2.87 -2.25 -14.72
CA ARG A 315 3.76 -1.15 -14.34
C ARG A 315 3.28 -0.40 -13.10
N ARG A 316 1.97 -0.29 -12.87
CA ARG A 316 1.40 0.33 -11.66
C ARG A 316 1.70 -0.43 -10.37
N ARG A 317 2.26 -1.65 -10.44
CA ARG A 317 2.83 -2.32 -9.28
C ARG A 317 3.77 -1.39 -8.49
N TRP A 318 4.52 -0.52 -9.18
CA TRP A 318 5.38 0.48 -8.56
C TRP A 318 4.67 1.44 -7.59
N ASN A 319 3.35 1.54 -7.62
CA ASN A 319 2.61 2.34 -6.65
C ASN A 319 2.78 1.81 -5.22
N ILE A 320 2.93 0.48 -5.03
CA ILE A 320 3.18 -0.08 -3.70
C ILE A 320 4.58 0.29 -3.20
N GLU A 321 5.60 0.23 -4.07
CA GLU A 321 6.96 0.66 -3.72
C GLU A 321 7.03 2.16 -3.45
N SER A 322 6.36 2.97 -4.28
CA SER A 322 6.23 4.41 -4.04
C SER A 322 5.55 4.72 -2.70
N SER A 323 4.54 3.92 -2.33
CA SER A 323 3.88 4.01 -1.02
C SER A 323 4.85 3.69 0.12
N PHE A 324 5.66 2.63 0.00
CA PHE A 324 6.70 2.31 1.00
C PHE A 324 7.74 3.43 1.11
N ASN A 325 8.12 4.04 -0.01
CA ASN A 325 9.05 5.17 0.00
C ASN A 325 8.48 6.37 0.79
N VAL A 326 7.19 6.67 0.63
CA VAL A 326 6.51 7.69 1.44
C VAL A 326 6.46 7.28 2.92
N GLU A 327 6.21 6.01 3.22
CA GLU A 327 6.18 5.48 4.59
C GLU A 327 7.57 5.51 5.25
N LYS A 328 8.65 5.35 4.48
CA LYS A 328 10.04 5.47 4.95
C LYS A 328 10.45 6.92 5.19
N HIS A 329 10.25 7.76 4.19
CA HIS A 329 10.86 9.10 4.15
C HIS A 329 9.84 10.25 4.35
N GLY A 330 8.54 9.95 4.28
CA GLY A 330 7.47 10.94 4.41
C GLY A 330 7.02 11.23 5.85
N GLY A 331 7.80 10.84 6.87
CA GLY A 331 7.53 11.15 8.28
C GLY A 331 6.67 10.10 9.01
N TYR A 332 6.56 8.89 8.48
CA TYR A 332 5.89 7.76 9.15
C TYR A 332 6.88 6.84 9.90
N GLY A 333 8.17 6.89 9.56
CA GLY A 333 9.23 6.16 10.25
C GLY A 333 9.19 4.63 10.03
N LEU A 334 8.77 4.17 8.85
CA LEU A 334 8.64 2.73 8.54
C LEU A 334 9.93 1.94 8.81
N GLU A 335 11.10 2.52 8.53
CA GLU A 335 12.39 1.83 8.70
C GLU A 335 12.74 1.57 10.17
N HIS A 336 12.14 2.33 11.11
CA HIS A 336 12.46 2.24 12.52
C HIS A 336 11.29 1.68 13.31
N SER A 337 11.52 0.60 14.03
CA SER A 337 10.53 0.11 14.97
C SER A 337 10.45 1.01 16.19
N PHE A 338 9.26 1.54 16.46
CA PHE A 338 8.97 2.32 17.67
C PHE A 338 9.06 1.48 18.96
N CYS A 339 8.97 0.17 18.87
CA CYS A 339 8.97 -0.74 20.00
C CYS A 339 9.67 -2.06 19.66
N SER A 340 10.51 -2.53 20.58
CA SER A 340 11.18 -3.83 20.47
C SER A 340 10.20 -5.01 20.66
N ASP A 341 9.11 -4.82 21.42
CA ASP A 341 8.06 -5.81 21.54
C ASP A 341 7.32 -6.00 20.22
N TRP A 342 7.24 -7.25 19.78
CA TRP A 342 6.63 -7.59 18.49
C TRP A 342 5.14 -7.23 18.40
N ARG A 343 4.37 -7.49 19.48
CA ARG A 343 2.92 -7.25 19.48
C ARG A 343 2.63 -5.76 19.35
N CYS A 344 3.35 -4.96 20.14
CA CYS A 344 3.28 -3.50 20.07
C CYS A 344 3.71 -2.98 18.69
N SER A 345 4.86 -3.43 18.18
CA SER A 345 5.38 -3.01 16.87
C SER A 345 4.39 -3.31 15.74
N ARG A 346 3.74 -4.47 15.76
CA ARG A 346 2.70 -4.82 14.78
C ARG A 346 1.47 -3.90 14.88
N CYS A 347 1.03 -3.56 16.09
CA CYS A 347 -0.08 -2.62 16.27
C CYS A 347 0.27 -1.24 15.72
N LEU A 348 1.47 -0.74 16.03
CA LEU A 348 1.96 0.54 15.55
C LEU A 348 2.10 0.56 14.03
N TYR A 349 2.62 -0.50 13.42
CA TYR A 349 2.69 -0.66 11.98
C TYR A 349 1.30 -0.55 11.32
N LEU A 350 0.30 -1.23 11.86
CA LEU A 350 -1.06 -1.19 11.35
C LEU A 350 -1.72 0.19 11.54
N LEU A 351 -1.45 0.89 12.65
CA LEU A 351 -1.89 2.27 12.86
C LEU A 351 -1.22 3.23 11.87
N MET A 352 0.04 3.01 11.56
CA MET A 352 0.75 3.74 10.50
C MET A 352 0.08 3.54 9.14
N GLN A 353 -0.25 2.30 8.76
CA GLN A 353 -0.95 2.00 7.51
C GLN A 353 -2.34 2.65 7.48
N LEU A 354 -3.07 2.63 8.59
CA LEU A 354 -4.36 3.33 8.69
C LEU A 354 -4.22 4.84 8.51
N ALA A 355 -3.23 5.46 9.17
CA ALA A 355 -2.95 6.88 9.02
C ALA A 355 -2.54 7.24 7.59
N HIS A 356 -1.73 6.41 6.94
CA HIS A 356 -1.34 6.61 5.55
C HIS A 356 -2.54 6.47 4.59
N ASN A 357 -3.41 5.49 4.80
CA ASN A 357 -4.65 5.35 4.04
C ASN A 357 -5.53 6.61 4.18
N LEU A 358 -5.72 7.12 5.40
CA LEU A 358 -6.48 8.34 5.65
C LEU A 358 -5.90 9.53 4.89
N TRP A 359 -4.56 9.69 4.90
CA TRP A 359 -3.88 10.73 4.15
C TRP A 359 -4.06 10.61 2.65
N GLN A 360 -3.94 9.40 2.09
CA GLN A 360 -4.12 9.16 0.66
C GLN A 360 -5.55 9.49 0.22
N VAL A 361 -6.55 9.06 1.00
CA VAL A 361 -7.97 9.37 0.74
C VAL A 361 -8.23 10.87 0.85
N TYR A 362 -7.68 11.52 1.88
CA TYR A 362 -7.79 12.97 2.02
C TYR A 362 -7.21 13.70 0.81
N ASN A 363 -5.99 13.35 0.39
CA ASN A 363 -5.32 13.98 -0.76
C ASN A 363 -6.05 13.72 -2.09
N ALA A 364 -6.57 12.51 -2.29
CA ALA A 364 -7.23 12.15 -3.54
C ALA A 364 -8.65 12.73 -3.66
N CYS A 365 -9.36 12.87 -2.54
CA CYS A 365 -10.80 13.07 -2.58
C CYS A 365 -11.26 14.39 -1.94
N VAL A 366 -10.55 14.89 -0.93
CA VAL A 366 -10.95 16.09 -0.18
C VAL A 366 -10.16 17.31 -0.65
N LEU A 367 -8.86 17.20 -0.70
CA LEU A 367 -7.98 18.32 -1.03
C LEU A 367 -8.29 19.00 -2.37
N PRO A 368 -8.55 18.27 -3.47
CA PRO A 368 -8.88 18.90 -4.76
C PRO A 368 -10.17 19.75 -4.72
N LYS A 369 -11.08 19.46 -3.80
CA LYS A 369 -12.36 20.18 -3.67
C LYS A 369 -12.27 21.41 -2.75
N VAL A 370 -11.42 21.33 -1.72
CA VAL A 370 -11.32 22.36 -0.69
C VAL A 370 -10.30 23.44 -1.06
N ALA A 371 -9.34 23.10 -1.88
CA ALA A 371 -8.15 23.90 -2.13
C ALA A 371 -7.91 24.20 -3.61
N GLU A 372 -8.93 24.74 -4.31
CA GLU A 372 -8.78 25.10 -5.72
C GLU A 372 -7.57 26.02 -5.99
N GLY A 373 -7.21 26.88 -5.02
CA GLY A 373 -6.00 27.72 -5.06
C GLY A 373 -4.73 27.05 -4.53
N CYS A 374 -4.83 25.92 -3.82
CA CYS A 374 -3.70 25.28 -3.10
C CYS A 374 -3.16 24.01 -3.78
N ARG A 375 -3.57 23.72 -5.02
CA ARG A 375 -3.11 22.55 -5.80
C ARG A 375 -1.59 22.43 -5.95
N LYS A 376 -0.85 23.49 -5.67
CA LYS A 376 0.63 23.54 -5.74
C LYS A 376 1.31 23.26 -4.42
N MET A 377 0.57 23.15 -3.32
CA MET A 377 1.16 22.91 -2.00
C MET A 377 1.66 21.48 -1.89
N GLY A 378 2.89 21.34 -1.44
CA GLY A 378 3.50 20.04 -1.16
C GLY A 378 2.84 19.35 0.04
N GLN A 379 2.96 18.03 0.09
CA GLN A 379 2.38 17.21 1.18
C GLN A 379 2.97 17.61 2.56
N ALA A 380 4.23 18.02 2.60
CA ALA A 380 4.90 18.50 3.82
C ALA A 380 4.26 19.78 4.38
N GLU A 381 3.90 20.73 3.51
CA GLU A 381 3.24 21.98 3.89
C GLU A 381 1.85 21.71 4.49
N TRP A 382 1.09 20.78 3.89
CA TRP A 382 -0.22 20.39 4.43
C TRP A 382 -0.10 19.75 5.81
N VAL A 383 0.90 18.91 6.03
CA VAL A 383 1.16 18.33 7.36
C VAL A 383 1.47 19.42 8.37
N GLU A 384 2.23 20.43 7.98
CA GLU A 384 2.57 21.53 8.86
C GLU A 384 1.35 22.40 9.21
N ILE A 385 0.49 22.69 8.23
CA ILE A 385 -0.79 23.38 8.46
C ILE A 385 -1.65 22.59 9.44
N LEU A 386 -1.75 21.27 9.24
CA LEU A 386 -2.53 20.40 10.12
C LEU A 386 -1.97 20.39 11.54
N ARG A 387 -0.65 20.31 11.68
CA ARG A 387 0.02 20.42 13.00
C ARG A 387 -0.32 21.73 13.69
N ARG A 388 -0.15 22.86 13.00
CA ARG A 388 -0.49 24.19 13.56
C ARG A 388 -1.96 24.26 13.95
N HIS A 389 -2.86 23.75 13.11
CA HIS A 389 -4.27 23.73 13.43
C HIS A 389 -4.58 22.95 14.71
N PHE A 390 -4.02 21.76 14.87
CA PHE A 390 -4.20 20.95 16.09
C PHE A 390 -3.61 21.60 17.33
N HIS A 391 -2.51 22.35 17.20
CA HIS A 391 -1.89 23.07 18.32
C HIS A 391 -2.61 24.37 18.70
N MET A 392 -3.25 25.05 17.74
CA MET A 392 -3.85 26.37 17.97
C MET A 392 -5.37 26.33 18.18
N VAL A 393 -6.06 25.45 17.44
CA VAL A 393 -7.53 25.44 17.36
C VAL A 393 -8.11 24.15 17.93
N GLY A 394 -7.44 23.03 17.67
CA GLY A 394 -7.96 21.71 18.03
C GLY A 394 -9.19 21.30 17.22
N ILE A 395 -9.82 20.22 17.65
CA ILE A 395 -11.08 19.72 17.06
C ILE A 395 -12.24 20.42 17.75
N ARG A 396 -13.21 20.90 16.95
CA ARG A 396 -14.43 21.57 17.46
C ARG A 396 -15.19 20.66 18.41
N ALA A 397 -15.77 21.26 19.46
CA ALA A 397 -16.56 20.55 20.47
C ALA A 397 -17.75 19.77 19.89
N ASP A 398 -18.36 20.31 18.80
CA ASP A 398 -19.50 19.72 18.13
C ASP A 398 -19.12 18.69 17.03
N PHE A 399 -17.84 18.31 16.91
CA PHE A 399 -17.38 17.39 15.85
C PHE A 399 -18.15 16.06 15.85
N ALA A 400 -18.39 15.48 17.01
CA ALA A 400 -19.13 14.22 17.15
C ALA A 400 -20.63 14.37 16.80
N THR A 401 -21.18 15.57 16.95
CA THR A 401 -22.60 15.90 16.71
C THR A 401 -22.83 16.50 15.33
N LEU A 402 -21.78 16.78 14.56
CA LEU A 402 -21.92 17.29 13.20
C LEU A 402 -22.86 16.40 12.40
N PRO A 403 -23.90 16.96 11.77
CA PRO A 403 -24.84 16.18 10.99
C PRO A 403 -24.10 15.35 9.95
N ARG A 404 -24.44 14.06 9.83
CA ARG A 404 -23.85 13.14 8.84
C ARG A 404 -23.91 13.69 7.40
N ARG A 405 -24.79 14.67 7.11
CA ARG A 405 -24.83 15.42 5.85
C ARG A 405 -23.56 16.25 5.58
N TYR A 406 -22.85 16.71 6.62
CA TYR A 406 -21.55 17.38 6.47
C TYR A 406 -20.44 16.36 6.18
N ILE A 407 -20.53 15.18 6.77
CA ILE A 407 -19.66 14.05 6.47
C ILE A 407 -19.98 13.50 5.07
N ARG A 408 -21.26 13.56 4.62
CA ARG A 408 -21.67 13.18 3.25
C ARG A 408 -21.29 14.21 2.19
N ARG A 409 -21.17 15.50 2.52
CA ARG A 409 -20.66 16.53 1.61
C ARG A 409 -19.15 16.48 1.41
N MET A 410 -18.42 15.79 2.28
CA MET A 410 -17.11 15.25 1.94
C MET A 410 -17.34 14.04 1.03
N ASP A 411 -17.95 14.29 -0.15
CA ASP A 411 -18.17 13.28 -1.17
C ASP A 411 -16.81 12.79 -1.64
N LEU A 412 -16.35 11.72 -0.98
CA LEU A 412 -15.21 10.91 -1.36
C LEU A 412 -15.51 10.21 -2.69
#